data_44c52cc4f7052655ddc4de1290596404
#
_entry.id   44c52cc4f7052655ddc4de1290596404
#
_cell.length_a   1.000
_cell.length_b   1.000
_cell.length_c   1.000
_cell.angle_alpha   90.00
_cell.angle_beta   90.00
_cell.angle_gamma   90.00
#
_symmetry.space_group_name_H-M   'P 1'
#
loop_
_entity.id
_entity.type
_entity.pdbx_description
1 polymer ?
#
loop_
_entity_poly.entity_id
_entity_poly.type
_entity_poly.pdbx_seq_one_letter_code
_entity_poly.pdbx_strand_id
1 'polypeptide(L)'
;TRDYYSEYFGHNVDYLQTIHDHLRSGNEQRPCIFLAGDSSLDNKVWFESSATAINGYENVLSPPTMKLDVCYWLNMEAQRRGIDAFCVNTAVEATSLNSRACCILLAQDQLISRCITPRDILVVSIGGNDLALNPVLATIANIIPLLCCTPLQCIDNCSVACPPNTHVDLGCCGCGLPGCLVSPFG
;
A
#
# COMPACT_ATOMS: atom_id res chain seq x y z
N THR A 1 8.80 6.08 -19.30
CA THR A 1 9.37 5.25 -18.21
C THR A 1 10.17 6.09 -17.24
N ARG A 2 11.08 6.95 -17.71
CA ARG A 2 11.92 7.78 -16.83
C ARG A 2 11.06 8.64 -15.91
N ASP A 3 10.07 9.32 -16.45
CA ASP A 3 9.16 10.18 -15.68
C ASP A 3 8.27 9.37 -14.74
N TYR A 4 7.84 8.18 -15.17
CA TYR A 4 7.04 7.28 -14.35
C TYR A 4 7.75 6.83 -13.07
N TYR A 5 9.07 6.69 -13.10
CA TYR A 5 9.88 6.25 -11.95
C TYR A 5 10.71 7.37 -11.29
N SER A 6 10.52 8.63 -11.70
CA SER A 6 11.32 9.76 -11.22
C SER A 6 10.85 10.32 -9.89
N GLU A 7 9.56 10.17 -9.58
CA GLU A 7 8.96 10.79 -8.41
C GLU A 7 9.16 9.93 -7.16
N TYR A 8 9.63 10.55 -6.08
CA TYR A 8 9.46 10.07 -4.72
C TYR A 8 8.05 10.45 -4.24
N PHE A 9 7.47 9.81 -3.27
CA PHE A 9 6.08 9.96 -2.82
C PHE A 9 5.04 9.43 -3.82
N GLY A 10 5.28 8.23 -4.34
CA GLY A 10 4.36 7.53 -5.23
C GLY A 10 4.58 7.84 -6.70
N HIS A 11 3.79 7.19 -7.52
CA HIS A 11 3.73 7.48 -8.94
C HIS A 11 2.71 8.59 -9.22
N ASN A 12 2.97 9.37 -10.26
CA ASN A 12 2.01 10.37 -10.74
C ASN A 12 0.69 9.70 -11.14
N VAL A 13 -0.43 10.27 -10.68
CA VAL A 13 -1.77 9.68 -10.84
C VAL A 13 -2.20 9.61 -12.31
N ASP A 14 -1.82 10.58 -13.14
CA ASP A 14 -2.17 10.58 -14.57
C ASP A 14 -1.47 9.43 -15.30
N TYR A 15 -0.22 9.13 -14.93
CA TYR A 15 0.48 7.96 -15.46
C TYR A 15 -0.14 6.65 -14.98
N LEU A 16 -0.51 6.56 -13.71
CA LEU A 16 -1.20 5.39 -13.15
C LEU A 16 -2.53 5.14 -13.86
N GLN A 17 -3.32 6.20 -14.07
CA GLN A 17 -4.59 6.12 -14.81
C GLN A 17 -4.37 5.64 -16.24
N THR A 18 -3.40 6.23 -16.95
CA THR A 18 -3.06 5.85 -18.32
C THR A 18 -2.65 4.38 -18.42
N ILE A 19 -1.81 3.90 -17.50
CA ILE A 19 -1.38 2.51 -17.45
C ILE A 19 -2.56 1.60 -17.16
N HIS A 20 -3.36 1.91 -16.13
CA HIS A 20 -4.54 1.13 -15.76
C HIS A 20 -5.50 0.98 -16.94
N ASP A 21 -5.85 2.09 -17.60
CA ASP A 21 -6.81 2.11 -18.70
C ASP A 21 -6.28 1.34 -19.92
N HIS A 22 -5.00 1.50 -20.22
CA HIS A 22 -4.37 0.74 -21.29
C HIS A 22 -4.38 -0.76 -21.03
N LEU A 23 -3.96 -1.19 -19.83
CA LEU A 23 -3.88 -2.61 -19.47
C LEU A 23 -5.27 -3.28 -19.38
N ARG A 24 -6.31 -2.49 -19.18
CA ARG A 24 -7.71 -2.96 -19.15
C ARG A 24 -8.43 -2.84 -20.50
N SER A 25 -7.94 -2.01 -21.43
CA SER A 25 -8.63 -1.69 -22.69
C SER A 25 -8.89 -2.90 -23.60
N GLY A 26 -8.03 -3.91 -23.56
CA GLY A 26 -8.20 -5.14 -24.34
C GLY A 26 -9.15 -6.16 -23.72
N ASN A 27 -9.41 -6.06 -22.43
CA ASN A 27 -10.29 -6.94 -21.67
C ASN A 27 -10.78 -6.23 -20.39
N GLU A 28 -11.97 -5.64 -20.44
CA GLU A 28 -12.57 -4.93 -19.29
C GLU A 28 -12.79 -5.84 -18.06
N GLN A 29 -12.80 -7.15 -18.28
CA GLN A 29 -12.95 -8.14 -17.21
C GLN A 29 -11.60 -8.51 -16.53
N ARG A 30 -10.49 -8.06 -17.11
CA ARG A 30 -9.15 -8.37 -16.60
C ARG A 30 -8.95 -7.76 -15.21
N PRO A 31 -8.75 -8.59 -14.16
CA PRO A 31 -8.56 -8.09 -12.80
C PRO A 31 -7.31 -7.23 -12.66
N CYS A 32 -7.42 -6.15 -11.88
CA CYS A 32 -6.30 -5.34 -11.44
C CYS A 32 -5.94 -5.66 -10.00
N ILE A 33 -4.65 -5.75 -9.70
CA ILE A 33 -4.11 -5.80 -8.35
C ILE A 33 -3.62 -4.39 -8.01
N PHE A 34 -4.33 -3.69 -7.15
CA PHE A 34 -3.93 -2.38 -6.65
C PHE A 34 -3.08 -2.54 -5.40
N LEU A 35 -1.97 -1.79 -5.32
CA LEU A 35 -1.10 -1.74 -4.14
C LEU A 35 -1.36 -0.45 -3.39
N ALA A 36 -1.96 -0.51 -2.21
CA ALA A 36 -2.17 0.64 -1.35
C ALA A 36 -1.28 0.54 -0.10
N GLY A 37 -0.44 1.53 0.11
CA GLY A 37 0.46 1.45 1.25
C GLY A 37 1.60 2.47 1.21
N ASP A 38 2.69 2.10 1.84
CA ASP A 38 3.89 2.90 1.97
C ASP A 38 5.08 2.30 1.17
N SER A 39 6.31 2.60 1.57
CA SER A 39 7.53 2.10 0.94
C SER A 39 7.71 0.58 1.01
N SER A 40 6.91 -0.13 1.79
CA SER A 40 6.90 -1.60 1.76
C SER A 40 6.35 -2.16 0.44
N LEU A 41 5.51 -1.40 -0.24
CA LEU A 41 4.95 -1.72 -1.55
C LEU A 41 5.52 -0.83 -2.66
N ASP A 42 5.69 0.48 -2.41
CA ASP A 42 6.34 1.39 -3.34
C ASP A 42 7.84 1.51 -3.04
N ASN A 43 8.57 0.52 -3.46
CA ASN A 43 10.00 0.39 -3.20
C ASN A 43 10.89 0.68 -4.42
N LYS A 44 10.34 1.31 -5.45
CA LYS A 44 11.02 1.64 -6.72
C LYS A 44 12.33 2.42 -6.56
N VAL A 45 12.44 3.23 -5.51
CA VAL A 45 13.63 4.08 -5.27
C VAL A 45 14.81 3.25 -4.78
N TRP A 46 14.56 2.12 -4.11
CA TRP A 46 15.59 1.25 -3.57
C TRP A 46 16.24 0.34 -4.61
N PHE A 47 15.65 0.23 -5.81
CA PHE A 47 16.15 -0.61 -6.89
C PHE A 47 16.77 0.23 -8.00
N GLU A 48 18.05 0.06 -8.23
CA GLU A 48 18.75 0.66 -9.38
C GLU A 48 18.51 -0.13 -10.66
N SER A 49 18.38 -1.46 -10.54
CA SER A 49 18.22 -2.36 -11.67
C SER A 49 16.81 -2.29 -12.26
N SER A 50 16.76 -2.46 -13.58
CA SER A 50 15.54 -2.53 -14.36
C SER A 50 15.58 -3.77 -15.27
N ALA A 51 14.40 -4.25 -15.63
CA ALA A 51 14.22 -5.32 -16.60
C ALA A 51 13.29 -4.86 -17.73
N THR A 52 13.20 -5.66 -18.80
CA THR A 52 12.21 -5.45 -19.84
C THR A 52 10.81 -5.43 -19.23
N ALA A 53 9.99 -4.47 -19.64
CA ALA A 53 8.61 -4.37 -19.19
C ALA A 53 7.81 -5.59 -19.67
N ILE A 54 6.86 -6.01 -18.85
CA ILE A 54 6.08 -7.24 -19.04
C ILE A 54 4.60 -7.00 -18.79
N ASN A 55 3.78 -7.98 -19.13
CA ASN A 55 2.36 -8.06 -18.80
C ASN A 55 1.52 -6.89 -19.34
N GLY A 56 1.94 -6.32 -20.49
CA GLY A 56 1.30 -5.20 -21.17
C GLY A 56 1.97 -3.85 -20.92
N TYR A 57 2.82 -3.72 -19.91
CA TYR A 57 3.57 -2.51 -19.62
C TYR A 57 4.53 -2.12 -20.75
N GLU A 58 5.01 -3.09 -21.50
CA GLU A 58 5.88 -2.89 -22.67
C GLU A 58 5.23 -2.06 -23.78
N ASN A 59 3.89 -2.00 -23.81
CA ASN A 59 3.13 -1.22 -24.78
C ASN A 59 2.88 0.24 -24.34
N VAL A 60 3.11 0.55 -23.05
CA VAL A 60 2.84 1.87 -22.45
C VAL A 60 4.10 2.60 -22.10
N LEU A 61 5.12 1.88 -21.63
CA LEU A 61 6.36 2.49 -21.16
C LEU A 61 7.35 2.69 -22.32
N SER A 62 7.98 3.86 -22.37
CA SER A 62 9.05 4.18 -23.33
C SER A 62 10.27 4.76 -22.59
N PRO A 63 11.44 4.12 -22.62
CA PRO A 63 11.69 2.76 -23.10
C PRO A 63 10.89 1.70 -22.32
N PRO A 64 10.64 0.51 -22.93
CA PRO A 64 9.82 -0.53 -22.31
C PRO A 64 10.59 -1.27 -21.20
N THR A 65 10.82 -0.60 -20.09
CA THR A 65 11.54 -1.12 -18.93
C THR A 65 10.78 -0.85 -17.65
N MET A 66 10.84 -1.77 -16.70
CA MET A 66 10.28 -1.65 -15.35
C MET A 66 11.38 -1.81 -14.30
N LYS A 67 11.24 -1.12 -13.18
CA LYS A 67 12.01 -1.38 -11.96
C LYS A 67 11.62 -2.75 -11.39
N LEU A 68 12.58 -3.44 -10.76
CA LEU A 68 12.36 -4.76 -10.15
C LEU A 68 11.72 -4.64 -8.75
N ASP A 69 10.65 -3.86 -8.68
CA ASP A 69 9.86 -3.61 -7.48
C ASP A 69 8.78 -4.69 -7.25
N VAL A 70 7.98 -4.52 -6.21
CA VAL A 70 6.88 -5.44 -5.88
C VAL A 70 5.88 -5.55 -7.04
N CYS A 71 5.59 -4.43 -7.71
CA CYS A 71 4.67 -4.40 -8.85
C CYS A 71 5.19 -5.23 -10.02
N TYR A 72 6.49 -5.12 -10.35
CA TYR A 72 7.12 -5.96 -11.38
C TYR A 72 6.97 -7.44 -11.06
N TRP A 73 7.32 -7.84 -9.82
CA TRP A 73 7.29 -9.26 -9.45
C TRP A 73 5.89 -9.85 -9.43
N LEU A 74 4.87 -9.08 -9.05
CA LEU A 74 3.47 -9.52 -9.13
C LEU A 74 3.01 -9.68 -10.59
N ASN A 75 3.37 -8.76 -11.47
CA ASN A 75 3.09 -8.89 -12.91
C ASN A 75 3.81 -10.09 -13.52
N MET A 76 5.06 -10.31 -13.17
CA MET A 76 5.85 -11.44 -13.63
C MET A 76 5.25 -12.78 -13.16
N GLU A 77 4.83 -12.85 -11.91
CA GLU A 77 4.25 -14.07 -11.37
C GLU A 77 2.86 -14.36 -11.96
N ALA A 78 2.04 -13.34 -12.21
CA ALA A 78 0.77 -13.50 -12.92
C ALA A 78 1.01 -14.08 -14.32
N GLN A 79 1.92 -13.49 -15.08
CA GLN A 79 2.27 -14.00 -16.42
C GLN A 79 2.83 -15.41 -16.38
N ARG A 80 3.75 -15.71 -15.46
CA ARG A 80 4.35 -17.04 -15.29
C ARG A 80 3.32 -18.12 -14.99
N ARG A 81 2.27 -17.78 -14.25
CA ARG A 81 1.17 -18.72 -13.89
C ARG A 81 0.05 -18.75 -14.90
N GLY A 82 0.10 -17.95 -15.95
CA GLY A 82 -0.99 -17.83 -16.92
C GLY A 82 -2.26 -17.20 -16.34
N ILE A 83 -2.12 -16.38 -15.30
CA ILE A 83 -3.24 -15.63 -14.71
C ILE A 83 -3.40 -14.33 -15.49
N ASP A 84 -4.56 -14.13 -16.10
CA ASP A 84 -4.88 -12.89 -16.83
C ASP A 84 -5.27 -11.78 -15.85
N ALA A 85 -4.29 -11.32 -15.09
CA ALA A 85 -4.40 -10.18 -14.17
C ALA A 85 -3.19 -9.28 -14.35
N PHE A 86 -3.30 -8.02 -13.90
CA PHE A 86 -2.19 -7.07 -13.88
C PHE A 86 -2.11 -6.33 -12.55
N CYS A 87 -0.93 -5.88 -12.19
CA CYS A 87 -0.69 -5.11 -10.98
C CYS A 87 -0.36 -3.67 -11.33
N VAL A 88 -0.91 -2.71 -10.57
CA VAL A 88 -0.57 -1.28 -10.63
C VAL A 88 -0.12 -0.82 -9.24
N ASN A 89 1.02 -0.15 -9.19
CA ASN A 89 1.57 0.35 -7.93
C ASN A 89 1.01 1.73 -7.60
N THR A 90 0.00 1.75 -6.77
CA THR A 90 -0.64 2.95 -6.23
C THR A 90 -0.20 3.29 -4.81
N ALA A 91 0.78 2.55 -4.26
CA ALA A 91 1.37 2.86 -2.97
C ALA A 91 2.23 4.14 -3.03
N VAL A 92 2.48 4.75 -1.87
CA VAL A 92 3.17 6.05 -1.77
C VAL A 92 4.18 5.97 -0.64
N GLU A 93 5.47 6.13 -0.97
CA GLU A 93 6.56 6.09 0.01
C GLU A 93 6.36 7.13 1.12
N ALA A 94 6.91 6.85 2.27
CA ALA A 94 6.94 7.70 3.46
C ALA A 94 5.55 8.08 4.01
N THR A 95 4.47 7.47 3.52
CA THR A 95 3.12 7.72 4.06
C THR A 95 2.82 6.82 5.26
N SER A 96 1.94 7.29 6.11
CA SER A 96 1.48 6.64 7.33
C SER A 96 -0.04 6.38 7.28
N LEU A 97 -0.58 5.63 8.23
CA LEU A 97 -2.02 5.55 8.46
C LEU A 97 -2.60 6.95 8.72
N ASN A 98 -1.88 7.75 9.50
CA ASN A 98 -2.31 9.11 9.80
C ASN A 98 -2.39 10.01 8.56
N SER A 99 -1.60 9.74 7.51
CA SER A 99 -1.69 10.45 6.23
C SER A 99 -3.02 10.20 5.50
N ARG A 100 -3.74 9.14 5.88
CA ARG A 100 -5.04 8.72 5.33
C ARG A 100 -6.19 8.85 6.32
N ALA A 101 -5.91 9.40 7.52
CA ALA A 101 -6.90 9.60 8.56
C ALA A 101 -7.90 10.71 8.21
N CYS A 102 -9.01 10.73 8.93
CA CYS A 102 -10.02 11.80 8.84
C CYS A 102 -10.58 12.04 7.44
N CYS A 103 -10.85 10.96 6.68
CA CYS A 103 -11.43 11.01 5.33
C CYS A 103 -10.54 11.72 4.28
N ILE A 104 -9.25 11.88 4.56
CA ILE A 104 -8.28 12.43 3.61
C ILE A 104 -7.66 11.25 2.87
N LEU A 105 -8.08 11.02 1.63
CA LEU A 105 -7.47 10.05 0.75
C LEU A 105 -6.37 10.72 -0.07
N LEU A 106 -5.23 10.04 -0.20
CA LEU A 106 -4.20 10.44 -1.15
C LEU A 106 -4.73 10.38 -2.58
N ALA A 107 -4.14 11.09 -3.50
CA ALA A 107 -4.57 11.10 -4.89
C ALA A 107 -4.55 9.69 -5.51
N GLN A 108 -3.58 8.86 -5.12
CA GLN A 108 -3.46 7.47 -5.53
C GLN A 108 -4.58 6.59 -4.93
N ASP A 109 -4.95 6.81 -3.66
CA ASP A 109 -6.07 6.11 -3.02
C ASP A 109 -7.41 6.51 -3.66
N GLN A 110 -7.56 7.78 -4.06
CA GLN A 110 -8.72 8.26 -4.82
C GLN A 110 -8.80 7.60 -6.20
N LEU A 111 -7.66 7.36 -6.86
CA LEU A 111 -7.61 6.61 -8.10
C LEU A 111 -8.14 5.19 -7.89
N ILE A 112 -7.66 4.49 -6.85
CA ILE A 112 -8.18 3.15 -6.50
C ILE A 112 -9.70 3.22 -6.32
N SER A 113 -10.19 4.14 -5.52
CA SER A 113 -11.62 4.28 -5.22
C SER A 113 -12.49 4.47 -6.46
N ARG A 114 -11.95 5.12 -7.52
CA ARG A 114 -12.68 5.33 -8.77
C ARG A 114 -12.60 4.13 -9.71
N CYS A 115 -11.50 3.37 -9.67
CA CYS A 115 -11.20 2.35 -10.67
C CYS A 115 -11.49 0.92 -10.21
N ILE A 116 -11.53 0.69 -8.89
CA ILE A 116 -11.69 -0.65 -8.31
C ILE A 116 -13.06 -1.23 -8.59
N THR A 117 -13.08 -2.49 -8.96
CA THR A 117 -14.29 -3.28 -9.21
C THR A 117 -14.31 -4.52 -8.32
N PRO A 118 -15.44 -5.23 -8.20
CA PRO A 118 -15.52 -6.46 -7.39
C PRO A 118 -14.60 -7.62 -7.85
N ARG A 119 -13.99 -7.51 -9.01
CA ARG A 119 -13.04 -8.51 -9.54
C ARG A 119 -11.60 -8.20 -9.17
N ASP A 120 -11.34 -6.97 -8.77
CA ASP A 120 -10.00 -6.51 -8.48
C ASP A 120 -9.54 -6.93 -7.09
N ILE A 121 -8.27 -6.89 -6.88
CA ILE A 121 -7.63 -7.22 -5.61
C ILE A 121 -6.98 -5.95 -5.07
N LEU A 122 -7.27 -5.62 -3.82
CA LEU A 122 -6.57 -4.56 -3.10
C LEU A 122 -5.60 -5.19 -2.11
N VAL A 123 -4.32 -4.94 -2.30
CA VAL A 123 -3.25 -5.30 -1.36
C VAL A 123 -2.91 -4.08 -0.53
N VAL A 124 -3.06 -4.18 0.78
CA VAL A 124 -2.79 -3.08 1.72
C VAL A 124 -1.60 -3.43 2.60
N SER A 125 -0.58 -2.57 2.61
CA SER A 125 0.56 -2.66 3.53
C SER A 125 0.95 -1.26 3.98
N ILE A 126 0.60 -0.91 5.21
CA ILE A 126 0.79 0.42 5.78
C ILE A 126 0.93 0.32 7.30
N GLY A 127 1.55 1.31 7.92
CA GLY A 127 1.67 1.42 9.37
C GLY A 127 3.12 1.41 9.87
N GLY A 128 4.06 0.91 9.08
CA GLY A 128 5.48 0.93 9.46
C GLY A 128 6.00 2.34 9.73
N ASN A 129 5.57 3.32 8.96
CA ASN A 129 5.98 4.71 9.10
C ASN A 129 5.34 5.42 10.29
N ASP A 130 4.19 4.95 10.76
CA ASP A 130 3.58 5.47 12.00
C ASP A 130 4.45 5.16 13.21
N LEU A 131 5.18 4.03 13.17
CA LEU A 131 6.14 3.65 14.20
C LEU A 131 7.51 4.31 14.00
N ALA A 132 8.01 4.33 12.76
CA ALA A 132 9.40 4.69 12.46
C ALA A 132 9.59 6.20 12.21
N LEU A 133 8.65 6.87 11.53
CA LEU A 133 8.80 8.26 11.10
C LEU A 133 7.99 9.26 11.93
N ASN A 134 6.79 8.87 12.35
CA ASN A 134 5.87 9.76 13.04
C ASN A 134 5.23 9.08 14.27
N PRO A 135 6.03 8.58 15.23
CA PRO A 135 5.47 7.95 16.40
C PRO A 135 4.73 9.00 17.24
N VAL A 136 3.43 8.82 17.39
CA VAL A 136 2.66 9.61 18.35
C VAL A 136 3.01 9.19 19.77
N LEU A 137 2.79 10.08 20.74
CA LEU A 137 3.16 9.83 22.14
C LEU A 137 2.53 8.53 22.68
N ALA A 138 1.29 8.23 22.25
CA ALA A 138 0.60 7.00 22.60
C ALA A 138 1.30 5.75 22.02
N THR A 139 1.78 5.82 20.79
CA THR A 139 2.56 4.74 20.16
C THR A 139 3.82 4.43 20.95
N ILE A 140 4.58 5.47 21.32
CA ILE A 140 5.80 5.33 22.15
C ILE A 140 5.46 4.73 23.52
N ALA A 141 4.42 5.25 24.16
CA ALA A 141 3.99 4.79 25.49
C ALA A 141 3.52 3.32 25.49
N ASN A 142 2.99 2.83 24.36
CA ASN A 142 2.58 1.44 24.21
C ASN A 142 3.72 0.51 23.78
N ILE A 143 4.64 0.99 22.94
CA ILE A 143 5.77 0.18 22.45
C ILE A 143 6.76 -0.12 23.59
N ILE A 144 7.06 0.84 24.47
CA ILE A 144 8.02 0.64 25.56
C ILE A 144 7.60 -0.51 26.49
N PRO A 145 6.36 -0.56 27.03
CA PRO A 145 5.91 -1.71 27.81
C PRO A 145 5.90 -3.04 27.00
N LEU A 146 5.51 -2.98 25.74
CA LEU A 146 5.48 -4.15 24.88
C LEU A 146 6.86 -4.78 24.71
N LEU A 147 7.88 -3.97 24.45
CA LEU A 147 9.25 -4.43 24.24
C LEU A 147 9.99 -4.79 25.55
N CYS A 148 9.73 -4.05 26.62
CA CYS A 148 10.53 -4.15 27.85
C CYS A 148 9.86 -4.95 28.96
N CYS A 149 8.52 -5.04 28.97
CA CYS A 149 7.77 -5.56 30.11
C CYS A 149 6.79 -6.67 29.77
N THR A 150 6.52 -6.92 28.48
CA THR A 150 5.50 -7.92 28.08
C THR A 150 6.15 -9.29 27.93
N PRO A 151 5.70 -10.33 28.66
CA PRO A 151 6.17 -11.69 28.47
C PRO A 151 5.89 -12.21 27.07
N LEU A 152 6.82 -12.96 26.49
CA LEU A 152 6.70 -13.54 25.15
C LEU A 152 5.39 -14.32 24.97
N GLN A 153 4.97 -15.05 26.02
CA GLN A 153 3.71 -15.80 26.00
C GLN A 153 2.46 -14.92 25.79
N CYS A 154 2.49 -13.69 26.26
CA CYS A 154 1.39 -12.73 26.05
C CYS A 154 1.38 -12.23 24.60
N ILE A 155 2.54 -12.09 23.98
CA ILE A 155 2.67 -11.72 22.58
C ILE A 155 2.20 -12.87 21.68
N ASP A 156 2.68 -14.08 21.94
CA ASP A 156 2.34 -15.29 21.17
C ASP A 156 0.83 -15.60 21.21
N ASN A 157 0.17 -15.32 22.34
CA ASN A 157 -1.26 -15.53 22.50
C ASN A 157 -2.11 -14.33 22.04
N CYS A 158 -1.52 -13.32 21.42
CA CYS A 158 -2.19 -12.07 21.00
C CYS A 158 -2.95 -11.37 22.14
N SER A 159 -2.62 -11.66 23.41
CA SER A 159 -3.34 -11.10 24.58
C SER A 159 -3.09 -9.60 24.80
N VAL A 160 -2.12 -9.04 24.10
CA VAL A 160 -1.83 -7.59 24.06
C VAL A 160 -2.52 -6.86 22.90
N ALA A 161 -3.18 -7.61 21.99
CA ALA A 161 -3.95 -7.02 20.92
C ALA A 161 -5.34 -6.60 21.42
N CYS A 162 -5.72 -5.35 21.18
CA CYS A 162 -7.09 -4.90 21.47
C CYS A 162 -8.07 -5.47 20.48
N PRO A 163 -9.18 -6.08 20.94
CA PRO A 163 -10.25 -6.50 20.05
C PRO A 163 -10.85 -5.29 19.30
N PRO A 164 -11.21 -5.46 18.01
CA PRO A 164 -11.78 -4.37 17.21
C PRO A 164 -13.05 -3.72 17.81
N ASN A 165 -13.78 -4.45 18.62
CA ASN A 165 -15.05 -4.00 19.26
C ASN A 165 -14.84 -3.10 20.48
N THR A 166 -13.61 -2.83 20.90
CA THR A 166 -13.31 -1.82 21.94
C THR A 166 -13.19 -0.41 21.36
N HIS A 167 -13.35 -0.24 20.05
CA HIS A 167 -13.42 1.07 19.42
C HIS A 167 -14.69 1.82 19.84
N VAL A 168 -14.50 2.93 20.52
CA VAL A 168 -15.53 3.97 20.58
C VAL A 168 -15.31 4.85 19.36
N ASP A 169 -16.16 4.71 18.36
CA ASP A 169 -16.15 5.55 17.17
C ASP A 169 -16.53 7.00 17.58
N LEU A 170 -15.55 7.89 17.57
CA LEU A 170 -15.77 9.30 17.89
C LEU A 170 -15.95 10.19 16.68
N GLY A 171 -16.11 9.62 15.47
CA GLY A 171 -16.28 10.41 14.26
C GLY A 171 -16.18 9.63 12.96
N CYS A 172 -16.29 10.34 11.86
CA CYS A 172 -16.37 9.80 10.49
C CYS A 172 -15.15 8.96 10.02
N CYS A 173 -14.13 8.79 10.84
CA CYS A 173 -12.89 8.13 10.45
C CYS A 173 -12.48 6.95 11.33
N GLY A 174 -13.32 6.50 12.25
CA GLY A 174 -13.00 5.37 13.13
C GLY A 174 -11.79 5.58 14.07
N CYS A 175 -11.25 6.79 14.13
CA CYS A 175 -10.15 7.16 15.02
C CYS A 175 -10.71 7.49 16.41
N GLY A 176 -11.13 6.47 17.14
CA GLY A 176 -11.52 6.66 18.54
C GLY A 176 -10.31 6.91 19.43
N LEU A 177 -10.40 7.89 20.32
CA LEU A 177 -9.39 8.12 21.37
C LEU A 177 -9.00 6.83 22.13
N PRO A 178 -9.94 5.93 22.48
CA PRO A 178 -9.60 4.67 23.12
C PRO A 178 -8.74 3.73 22.27
N GLY A 179 -8.93 3.68 20.97
CA GLY A 179 -8.10 2.86 20.08
C GLY A 179 -6.64 3.31 20.10
N CYS A 180 -6.39 4.60 19.99
CA CYS A 180 -5.05 5.18 20.06
C CYS A 180 -4.38 5.03 21.43
N LEU A 181 -5.17 4.87 22.50
CA LEU A 181 -4.65 4.75 23.88
C LEU A 181 -4.44 3.30 24.32
N VAL A 182 -5.12 2.34 23.71
CA VAL A 182 -5.18 0.94 24.17
C VAL A 182 -4.53 -0.03 23.19
N SER A 183 -4.32 0.36 21.92
CA SER A 183 -3.63 -0.45 20.93
C SER A 183 -2.31 0.19 20.52
N PRO A 184 -1.18 -0.54 20.58
CA PRO A 184 0.10 -0.06 20.05
C PRO A 184 0.07 0.20 18.54
N PHE A 185 -0.96 -0.30 17.87
CA PHE A 185 -1.18 -0.20 16.41
C PHE A 185 -2.54 0.42 16.04
N GLY A 186 -3.20 1.07 17.02
CA GLY A 186 -4.57 1.55 16.96
C GLY A 186 -4.90 2.61 15.98
#